data_2751b3a8cdcf4594215fb628d2636ac3
#
_entry.id   2751b3a8cdcf4594215fb628d2636ac3
#
_cell.length_a   1.000
_cell.length_b   1.000
_cell.length_c   1.000
_cell.angle_alpha   90.00
_cell.angle_beta   90.00
_cell.angle_gamma   90.00
#
_symmetry.space_group_name_H-M   'P 1'
#
loop_
_entity.id
_entity.type
_entity.pdbx_description
1 polymer ?
#
loop_
_entity_poly.entity_id
_entity_poly.type
_entity_poly.pdbx_seq_one_letter_code
_entity_poly.pdbx_strand_id
1 'polypeptide(L)'
;VHGKPTIKLEDHIDRKTIRFMGSGSAYNYIAMKEAIKDSGLEEGDISNFKTGIVMGSGGPSIENVILAADKTRAKTPKLMGPFIVPRTMASTASATLAVPFKIKGTNYTMSSACATSGHCVGNSMELIQMGKQDIVFAGGSEEIHWAMTAMFDAMTALSSKYNDVPETASRAYDKTRDGFVIAGGGGVLVLEEYEHAKARGAKIYAELTGYGATSDGYDMVAPSGEGAVRCMQMAMATTKNKIDYINTHGTSTPVG
;
A
#
# COMPACT_ATOMS: atom_id res chain seq x y z
N VAL A 1 -10.88 -10.61 -16.05
CA VAL A 1 -11.33 -10.63 -14.64
C VAL A 1 -10.56 -9.61 -13.81
N HIS A 2 -11.19 -9.03 -12.78
CA HIS A 2 -10.57 -8.06 -11.86
C HIS A 2 -11.31 -8.01 -10.52
N GLY A 3 -10.60 -7.60 -9.46
CA GLY A 3 -11.14 -7.37 -8.12
C GLY A 3 -11.34 -5.87 -7.87
N LYS A 4 -12.58 -5.38 -8.00
CA LYS A 4 -12.91 -3.98 -7.70
C LYS A 4 -13.61 -3.89 -6.34
N PRO A 5 -13.13 -3.05 -5.40
CA PRO A 5 -13.87 -2.78 -4.18
C PRO A 5 -15.27 -2.23 -4.47
N THR A 6 -16.27 -2.76 -3.77
CA THR A 6 -17.67 -2.34 -3.97
C THR A 6 -18.06 -1.13 -3.11
N ILE A 7 -17.12 -0.62 -2.31
CA ILE A 7 -17.33 0.52 -1.42
C ILE A 7 -17.55 1.82 -2.21
N LYS A 8 -18.55 2.59 -1.83
CA LYS A 8 -18.78 3.94 -2.38
C LYS A 8 -17.98 4.94 -1.57
N LEU A 9 -16.95 5.49 -2.18
CA LEU A 9 -15.98 6.37 -1.50
C LEU A 9 -16.62 7.62 -0.91
N GLU A 10 -17.62 8.17 -1.59
CA GLU A 10 -18.36 9.37 -1.20
C GLU A 10 -19.21 9.19 0.07
N ASP A 11 -19.53 7.95 0.43
CA ASP A 11 -20.26 7.63 1.67
C ASP A 11 -19.34 7.70 2.90
N HIS A 12 -18.01 7.66 2.69
CA HIS A 12 -17.01 7.58 3.75
C HIS A 12 -16.11 8.81 3.87
N ILE A 13 -16.00 9.60 2.78
CA ILE A 13 -15.07 10.72 2.67
C ILE A 13 -15.82 11.97 2.25
N ASP A 14 -15.69 13.05 3.02
CA ASP A 14 -16.33 14.30 2.70
C ASP A 14 -15.82 14.91 1.38
N ARG A 15 -16.67 15.70 0.71
CA ARG A 15 -16.40 16.27 -0.60
C ARG A 15 -15.17 17.20 -0.64
N LYS A 16 -14.81 17.84 0.49
CA LYS A 16 -13.65 18.74 0.54
C LYS A 16 -12.35 17.96 0.61
N THR A 17 -12.37 16.76 1.18
CA THR A 17 -11.22 15.87 1.32
C THR A 17 -11.01 15.02 0.05
N ILE A 18 -12.05 14.36 -0.44
CA ILE A 18 -11.94 13.41 -1.57
C ILE A 18 -11.47 14.06 -2.88
N ARG A 19 -11.71 15.37 -3.05
CA ARG A 19 -11.27 16.10 -4.27
C ARG A 19 -9.77 16.10 -4.50
N PHE A 20 -8.95 15.81 -3.48
CA PHE A 20 -7.50 15.72 -3.58
C PHE A 20 -7.01 14.29 -3.83
N MET A 21 -7.88 13.29 -3.79
CA MET A 21 -7.53 11.87 -3.81
C MET A 21 -7.84 11.22 -5.16
N GLY A 22 -6.96 10.32 -5.60
CA GLY A 22 -7.32 9.24 -6.51
C GLY A 22 -7.99 8.11 -5.72
N SER A 23 -8.57 7.12 -6.40
CA SER A 23 -9.27 6.02 -5.75
C SER A 23 -8.37 5.22 -4.79
N GLY A 24 -7.10 4.99 -5.11
CA GLY A 24 -6.13 4.36 -4.22
C GLY A 24 -5.97 5.11 -2.89
N SER A 25 -5.70 6.43 -2.94
CA SER A 25 -5.59 7.26 -1.73
C SER A 25 -6.88 7.30 -0.92
N ALA A 26 -8.04 7.23 -1.58
CA ALA A 26 -9.33 7.17 -0.92
C ALA A 26 -9.54 5.84 -0.17
N TYR A 27 -9.08 4.72 -0.73
CA TYR A 27 -9.07 3.44 0.00
C TYR A 27 -8.17 3.50 1.24
N ASN A 28 -6.99 4.11 1.12
CA ASN A 28 -6.11 4.33 2.28
C ASN A 28 -6.76 5.20 3.36
N TYR A 29 -7.51 6.23 2.98
CA TYR A 29 -8.23 7.08 3.93
C TYR A 29 -9.23 6.25 4.76
N ILE A 30 -9.99 5.40 4.11
CA ILE A 30 -10.98 4.54 4.77
C ILE A 30 -10.27 3.52 5.68
N ALA A 31 -9.22 2.86 5.17
CA ALA A 31 -8.43 1.92 5.95
C ALA A 31 -7.77 2.59 7.18
N MET A 32 -7.28 3.82 7.05
CA MET A 32 -6.72 4.58 8.18
C MET A 32 -7.77 4.93 9.22
N LYS A 33 -8.99 5.32 8.83
CA LYS A 33 -10.10 5.52 9.77
C LYS A 33 -10.41 4.26 10.58
N GLU A 34 -10.47 3.12 9.90
CA GLU A 34 -10.73 1.83 10.57
C GLU A 34 -9.57 1.44 11.50
N ALA A 35 -8.31 1.65 11.06
CA ALA A 35 -7.13 1.38 11.88
C ALA A 35 -7.08 2.25 13.15
N ILE A 36 -7.40 3.54 13.03
CA ILE A 36 -7.51 4.46 14.18
C ILE A 36 -8.59 3.98 15.15
N LYS A 37 -9.76 3.65 14.64
CA LYS A 37 -10.87 3.14 15.47
C LYS A 37 -10.51 1.85 16.18
N ASP A 38 -9.88 0.92 15.49
CA ASP A 38 -9.49 -0.40 16.03
C ASP A 38 -8.39 -0.28 17.08
N SER A 39 -7.42 0.63 16.88
CA SER A 39 -6.31 0.86 17.81
C SER A 39 -6.70 1.58 19.09
N GLY A 40 -7.85 2.24 19.12
CA GLY A 40 -8.29 3.06 20.25
C GLY A 40 -7.45 4.33 20.49
N LEU A 41 -6.69 4.79 19.47
CA LEU A 41 -5.94 6.05 19.55
C LEU A 41 -6.89 7.25 19.60
N GLU A 42 -6.56 8.21 20.47
CA GLU A 42 -7.27 9.48 20.58
C GLU A 42 -6.63 10.58 19.73
N GLU A 43 -7.30 11.73 19.58
CA GLU A 43 -6.81 12.86 18.77
C GLU A 43 -5.41 13.33 19.22
N GLY A 44 -5.14 13.30 20.52
CA GLY A 44 -3.85 13.68 21.09
C GLY A 44 -2.71 12.74 20.69
N ASP A 45 -2.99 11.45 20.59
CA ASP A 45 -2.03 10.42 20.15
C ASP A 45 -1.74 10.55 18.65
N ILE A 46 -2.75 10.95 17.87
CA ILE A 46 -2.64 11.06 16.42
C ILE A 46 -1.97 12.37 16.01
N SER A 47 -2.40 13.49 16.59
CA SER A 47 -2.00 14.84 16.17
C SER A 47 -0.87 15.41 17.02
N ASN A 48 0.29 14.75 17.01
CA ASN A 48 1.52 15.23 17.65
C ASN A 48 2.76 14.94 16.79
N PHE A 49 3.92 15.49 17.17
CA PHE A 49 5.15 15.34 16.38
C PHE A 49 5.82 13.97 16.49
N LYS A 50 5.36 13.12 17.40
CA LYS A 50 5.82 11.73 17.58
C LYS A 50 4.96 10.71 16.85
N THR A 51 3.90 11.17 16.18
CA THR A 51 3.04 10.31 15.34
C THR A 51 3.23 10.64 13.87
N GLY A 52 3.76 9.68 13.12
CA GLY A 52 4.07 9.79 11.71
C GLY A 52 3.17 8.97 10.80
N ILE A 53 3.40 9.12 9.50
CA ILE A 53 2.76 8.37 8.43
C ILE A 53 3.77 8.00 7.35
N VAL A 54 3.86 6.73 7.00
CA VAL A 54 4.65 6.20 5.90
C VAL A 54 3.73 5.32 5.05
N MET A 55 3.29 5.85 3.93
CA MET A 55 2.34 5.19 3.05
C MET A 55 2.90 5.07 1.65
N GLY A 56 2.45 4.07 0.91
CA GLY A 56 2.93 3.87 -0.44
C GLY A 56 1.86 3.46 -1.45
N SER A 57 2.29 3.44 -2.70
CA SER A 57 1.58 2.89 -3.84
C SER A 57 2.61 2.40 -4.83
N GLY A 58 2.28 1.38 -5.62
CA GLY A 58 3.16 0.87 -6.68
C GLY A 58 3.43 1.89 -7.78
N GLY A 59 2.56 2.89 -7.92
CA GLY A 59 2.71 3.98 -8.89
C GLY A 59 1.79 5.17 -8.62
N PRO A 60 1.87 6.21 -9.43
CA PRO A 60 0.94 7.33 -9.38
C PRO A 60 -0.47 6.90 -9.82
N SER A 61 -1.48 7.73 -9.55
CA SER A 61 -2.84 7.49 -10.04
C SER A 61 -2.90 7.53 -11.56
N ILE A 62 -2.94 6.37 -12.20
CA ILE A 62 -3.02 6.23 -13.65
C ILE A 62 -4.36 6.75 -14.17
N GLU A 63 -5.45 6.52 -13.44
CA GLU A 63 -6.77 7.09 -13.75
C GLU A 63 -6.69 8.61 -13.94
N ASN A 64 -6.11 9.32 -12.97
CA ASN A 64 -6.02 10.78 -13.01
C ASN A 64 -4.99 11.29 -14.03
N VAL A 65 -3.90 10.55 -14.28
CA VAL A 65 -2.94 10.89 -15.34
C VAL A 65 -3.60 10.80 -16.72
N ILE A 66 -4.35 9.73 -16.99
CA ILE A 66 -5.07 9.56 -18.25
C ILE A 66 -6.17 10.63 -18.41
N LEU A 67 -6.96 10.85 -17.35
CA LEU A 67 -7.98 11.91 -17.35
C LEU A 67 -7.38 13.29 -17.70
N ALA A 68 -6.22 13.61 -17.14
CA ALA A 68 -5.50 14.86 -17.41
C ALA A 68 -5.03 14.93 -18.87
N ALA A 69 -4.45 13.86 -19.38
CA ALA A 69 -3.99 13.77 -20.76
C ALA A 69 -5.14 13.93 -21.74
N ASP A 70 -6.25 13.23 -21.54
CA ASP A 70 -7.42 13.26 -22.42
C ASP A 70 -8.08 14.64 -22.42
N LYS A 71 -8.26 15.27 -21.26
CA LYS A 71 -8.80 16.65 -21.20
C LYS A 71 -7.91 17.64 -21.92
N THR A 72 -6.58 17.51 -21.81
CA THR A 72 -5.62 18.36 -22.48
C THR A 72 -5.68 18.20 -24.00
N ARG A 73 -5.70 16.95 -24.48
CA ARG A 73 -5.78 16.63 -25.92
C ARG A 73 -7.11 17.09 -26.52
N ALA A 74 -8.22 16.88 -25.81
CA ALA A 74 -9.55 17.22 -26.29
C ALA A 74 -9.78 18.75 -26.39
N LYS A 75 -9.22 19.53 -25.46
CA LYS A 75 -9.47 20.98 -25.38
C LYS A 75 -8.28 21.80 -24.87
N THR A 76 -8.05 21.79 -23.53
CA THR A 76 -7.04 22.66 -22.89
C THR A 76 -6.65 22.12 -21.51
N PRO A 77 -5.40 22.35 -21.05
CA PRO A 77 -4.95 21.98 -19.70
C PRO A 77 -5.81 22.56 -18.57
N LYS A 78 -6.40 23.74 -18.76
CA LYS A 78 -7.26 24.36 -17.74
C LYS A 78 -8.46 23.50 -17.32
N LEU A 79 -8.92 22.59 -18.18
CA LEU A 79 -10.05 21.70 -17.90
C LEU A 79 -9.69 20.51 -16.98
N MET A 80 -8.42 20.28 -16.70
CA MET A 80 -8.02 19.28 -15.72
C MET A 80 -8.54 19.62 -14.31
N GLY A 81 -8.64 20.91 -14.01
CA GLY A 81 -8.97 21.43 -12.69
C GLY A 81 -7.74 21.52 -11.77
N PRO A 82 -7.88 22.19 -10.60
CA PRO A 82 -6.74 22.53 -9.75
C PRO A 82 -6.23 21.38 -8.87
N PHE A 83 -6.90 20.22 -8.87
CA PHE A 83 -6.61 19.11 -7.95
C PHE A 83 -5.84 17.95 -8.59
N ILE A 84 -5.48 18.05 -9.86
CA ILE A 84 -4.80 16.96 -10.58
C ILE A 84 -3.41 16.69 -10.01
N VAL A 85 -2.63 17.72 -9.69
CA VAL A 85 -1.29 17.53 -9.13
C VAL A 85 -1.33 16.76 -7.81
N PRO A 86 -2.11 17.14 -6.78
CA PRO A 86 -2.26 16.34 -5.58
C PRO A 86 -2.70 14.89 -5.83
N ARG A 87 -3.52 14.63 -6.82
CA ARG A 87 -4.00 13.27 -7.16
C ARG A 87 -2.93 12.40 -7.82
N THR A 88 -1.96 13.00 -8.51
CA THR A 88 -0.99 12.28 -9.36
C THR A 88 0.45 12.36 -8.87
N MET A 89 0.76 13.21 -7.89
CA MET A 89 2.11 13.32 -7.36
C MET A 89 2.55 12.02 -6.67
N ALA A 90 3.85 11.70 -6.72
CA ALA A 90 4.39 10.48 -6.12
C ALA A 90 4.13 10.37 -4.61
N SER A 91 4.00 11.50 -3.90
CA SER A 91 3.73 11.58 -2.46
C SER A 91 2.25 11.56 -2.09
N THR A 92 1.34 11.34 -3.04
CA THR A 92 -0.11 11.45 -2.80
C THR A 92 -0.60 10.51 -1.69
N ALA A 93 -0.04 9.30 -1.59
CA ALA A 93 -0.50 8.29 -0.64
C ALA A 93 -0.37 8.73 0.83
N SER A 94 0.68 9.46 1.20
CA SER A 94 0.84 9.97 2.56
C SER A 94 0.31 11.41 2.71
N ALA A 95 0.55 12.27 1.74
CA ALA A 95 0.20 13.69 1.82
C ALA A 95 -1.31 13.93 1.94
N THR A 96 -2.13 13.16 1.20
CA THR A 96 -3.60 13.33 1.23
C THR A 96 -4.23 12.83 2.53
N LEU A 97 -3.52 12.03 3.31
CA LEU A 97 -3.95 11.56 4.64
C LEU A 97 -3.48 12.48 5.77
N ALA A 98 -2.31 13.10 5.64
CA ALA A 98 -1.72 13.90 6.69
C ALA A 98 -2.63 15.07 7.15
N VAL A 99 -3.30 15.72 6.21
CA VAL A 99 -4.17 16.89 6.52
C VAL A 99 -5.44 16.49 7.27
N PRO A 100 -6.29 15.56 6.76
CA PRO A 100 -7.53 15.21 7.45
C PRO A 100 -7.31 14.56 8.83
N PHE A 101 -6.21 13.83 9.00
CA PHE A 101 -5.86 13.21 10.28
C PHE A 101 -4.91 14.07 11.14
N LYS A 102 -4.55 15.26 10.67
CA LYS A 102 -3.68 16.24 11.40
C LYS A 102 -2.34 15.64 11.84
N ILE A 103 -1.75 14.78 11.02
CA ILE A 103 -0.45 14.16 11.31
C ILE A 103 0.64 15.24 11.33
N LYS A 104 1.48 15.26 12.35
CA LYS A 104 2.51 16.28 12.56
C LYS A 104 3.94 15.74 12.63
N GLY A 105 4.10 14.40 12.74
CA GLY A 105 5.39 13.75 12.71
C GLY A 105 5.89 13.49 11.29
N THR A 106 6.73 12.48 11.13
CA THR A 106 7.29 12.07 9.83
C THR A 106 6.18 11.80 8.82
N ASN A 107 6.34 12.33 7.60
CA ASN A 107 5.39 12.13 6.50
C ASN A 107 6.14 11.99 5.18
N TYR A 108 6.13 10.80 4.60
CA TYR A 108 6.60 10.55 3.24
C TYR A 108 5.96 9.32 2.62
N THR A 109 6.02 9.26 1.30
CA THR A 109 5.57 8.11 0.50
C THR A 109 6.78 7.38 -0.07
N MET A 110 6.69 6.05 -0.07
CA MET A 110 7.62 5.15 -0.76
C MET A 110 6.94 4.54 -1.97
N SER A 111 7.72 4.10 -2.94
CA SER A 111 7.26 3.31 -4.07
C SER A 111 8.35 2.28 -4.44
N SER A 112 7.97 1.01 -4.43
CA SER A 112 8.81 -0.12 -4.79
C SER A 112 7.93 -1.27 -5.31
N ALA A 113 7.07 -0.95 -6.29
CA ALA A 113 6.11 -1.89 -6.86
C ALA A 113 5.38 -2.72 -5.78
N CYS A 114 5.33 -4.04 -5.90
CA CYS A 114 4.65 -4.93 -4.95
C CYS A 114 5.27 -4.93 -3.54
N ALA A 115 6.53 -4.55 -3.38
CA ALA A 115 7.22 -4.48 -2.10
C ALA A 115 6.92 -3.18 -1.30
N THR A 116 6.22 -2.23 -1.90
CA THR A 116 6.01 -0.87 -1.35
C THR A 116 5.50 -0.89 0.09
N SER A 117 4.39 -1.58 0.36
CA SER A 117 3.80 -1.59 1.71
C SER A 117 4.70 -2.31 2.72
N GLY A 118 5.43 -3.34 2.30
CA GLY A 118 6.44 -4.00 3.15
C GLY A 118 7.55 -3.03 3.55
N HIS A 119 8.03 -2.20 2.61
CA HIS A 119 9.01 -1.15 2.92
C HIS A 119 8.43 -0.05 3.82
N CYS A 120 7.16 0.35 3.60
CA CYS A 120 6.51 1.31 4.49
C CYS A 120 6.46 0.80 5.94
N VAL A 121 6.09 -0.48 6.12
CA VAL A 121 6.04 -1.12 7.43
C VAL A 121 7.44 -1.24 8.06
N GLY A 122 8.42 -1.74 7.31
CA GLY A 122 9.79 -1.91 7.80
C GLY A 122 10.47 -0.60 8.17
N ASN A 123 10.38 0.42 7.31
CA ASN A 123 10.91 1.76 7.63
C ASN A 123 10.21 2.41 8.83
N SER A 124 8.92 2.16 9.00
CA SER A 124 8.18 2.64 10.18
C SER A 124 8.68 1.98 11.47
N MET A 125 8.97 0.68 11.44
CA MET A 125 9.62 -0.03 12.54
C MET A 125 10.97 0.62 12.88
N GLU A 126 11.80 0.89 11.89
CA GLU A 126 13.11 1.55 12.08
C GLU A 126 12.98 2.95 12.69
N LEU A 127 11.99 3.75 12.23
CA LEU A 127 11.72 5.08 12.82
C LEU A 127 11.37 4.99 14.31
N ILE A 128 10.59 3.99 14.70
CA ILE A 128 10.23 3.74 16.10
C ILE A 128 11.43 3.23 16.89
N GLN A 129 12.18 2.28 16.38
CA GLN A 129 13.39 1.75 17.01
C GLN A 129 14.46 2.83 17.24
N MET A 130 14.57 3.80 16.33
CA MET A 130 15.45 4.95 16.47
C MET A 130 14.92 6.03 17.44
N GLY A 131 13.73 5.85 18.03
CA GLY A 131 13.08 6.82 18.90
C GLY A 131 12.61 8.10 18.18
N LYS A 132 12.55 8.10 16.85
CA LYS A 132 12.10 9.26 16.06
C LYS A 132 10.60 9.45 16.12
N GLN A 133 9.86 8.36 16.14
CA GLN A 133 8.40 8.33 16.27
C GLN A 133 8.02 7.30 17.35
N ASP A 134 6.89 7.52 18.01
CA ASP A 134 6.31 6.57 18.94
C ASP A 134 5.17 5.80 18.28
N ILE A 135 4.48 6.44 17.30
CA ILE A 135 3.42 5.82 16.50
C ILE A 135 3.67 6.14 15.02
N VAL A 136 3.48 5.15 14.13
CA VAL A 136 3.50 5.37 12.68
C VAL A 136 2.37 4.60 12.02
N PHE A 137 1.55 5.32 11.25
CA PHE A 137 0.60 4.70 10.33
C PHE A 137 1.35 4.25 9.07
N ALA A 138 1.39 2.94 8.84
CA ALA A 138 2.16 2.32 7.78
C ALA A 138 1.30 1.45 6.87
N GLY A 139 1.52 1.51 5.58
CA GLY A 139 0.77 0.69 4.64
C GLY A 139 0.80 1.22 3.21
N GLY A 140 -0.27 0.97 2.49
CA GLY A 140 -0.38 1.42 1.12
C GLY A 140 -1.70 1.06 0.47
N SER A 141 -1.83 1.50 -0.77
CA SER A 141 -3.02 1.25 -1.57
C SER A 141 -2.69 1.15 -3.04
N GLU A 142 -3.61 0.56 -3.76
CA GLU A 142 -3.57 0.54 -5.21
C GLU A 142 -4.96 0.86 -5.78
N GLU A 143 -4.99 1.62 -6.86
CA GLU A 143 -6.21 1.81 -7.64
C GLU A 143 -6.33 0.71 -8.70
N ILE A 144 -7.56 0.54 -9.21
CA ILE A 144 -7.79 -0.32 -10.37
C ILE A 144 -8.23 0.53 -11.55
N HIS A 145 -7.51 0.41 -12.65
CA HIS A 145 -7.81 1.14 -13.89
C HIS A 145 -7.43 0.29 -15.11
N TRP A 146 -8.22 0.38 -16.18
CA TRP A 146 -8.03 -0.42 -17.39
C TRP A 146 -6.63 -0.29 -18.00
N ALA A 147 -6.02 0.90 -17.92
CA ALA A 147 -4.70 1.13 -18.49
C ALA A 147 -3.59 0.41 -17.70
N MET A 148 -3.70 0.33 -16.37
CA MET A 148 -2.80 -0.50 -15.57
C MET A 148 -2.99 -1.98 -15.92
N THR A 149 -4.24 -2.41 -16.07
CA THR A 149 -4.56 -3.77 -16.52
C THR A 149 -3.91 -4.08 -17.87
N ALA A 150 -4.03 -3.17 -18.85
CA ALA A 150 -3.44 -3.34 -20.17
C ALA A 150 -1.90 -3.42 -20.14
N MET A 151 -1.23 -2.69 -19.26
CA MET A 151 0.23 -2.79 -19.08
C MET A 151 0.65 -4.16 -18.57
N PHE A 152 -0.04 -4.71 -17.58
CA PHE A 152 0.25 -6.05 -17.06
C PHE A 152 -0.19 -7.17 -18.01
N ASP A 153 -1.26 -6.94 -18.79
CA ASP A 153 -1.67 -7.88 -19.85
C ASP A 153 -0.62 -7.96 -20.96
N ALA A 154 -0.05 -6.82 -21.35
CA ALA A 154 1.06 -6.77 -22.31
C ALA A 154 2.32 -7.51 -21.83
N MET A 155 2.51 -7.64 -20.51
CA MET A 155 3.56 -8.49 -19.92
C MET A 155 3.18 -9.96 -19.83
N THR A 156 1.97 -10.36 -20.28
CA THR A 156 1.41 -11.71 -20.10
C THR A 156 1.35 -12.19 -18.65
N ALA A 157 1.20 -11.26 -17.71
CA ALA A 157 1.21 -11.53 -16.28
C ALA A 157 -0.19 -11.79 -15.69
N LEU A 158 -1.26 -11.45 -16.43
CA LEU A 158 -2.63 -11.59 -15.97
C LEU A 158 -3.25 -12.94 -16.32
N SER A 159 -4.11 -13.42 -15.44
CA SER A 159 -4.97 -14.57 -15.72
C SER A 159 -5.94 -14.24 -16.84
N SER A 160 -6.00 -15.07 -17.87
CA SER A 160 -6.85 -14.91 -19.05
C SER A 160 -7.77 -16.11 -19.31
N LYS A 161 -7.45 -17.29 -18.80
CA LYS A 161 -8.20 -18.53 -19.05
C LYS A 161 -9.50 -18.64 -18.23
N TYR A 162 -9.65 -17.82 -17.20
CA TYR A 162 -10.72 -17.92 -16.22
C TYR A 162 -11.69 -16.72 -16.26
N ASN A 163 -11.74 -15.98 -17.36
CA ASN A 163 -12.63 -14.82 -17.46
C ASN A 163 -14.12 -15.20 -17.37
N ASP A 164 -14.50 -16.41 -17.81
CA ASP A 164 -15.88 -16.92 -17.74
C ASP A 164 -16.23 -17.51 -16.35
N VAL A 165 -15.23 -17.73 -15.48
CA VAL A 165 -15.40 -18.26 -14.11
C VAL A 165 -14.51 -17.47 -13.14
N PRO A 166 -14.74 -16.14 -13.00
CA PRO A 166 -13.83 -15.20 -12.36
C PRO A 166 -13.49 -15.53 -10.90
N GLU A 167 -14.40 -16.16 -10.18
CA GLU A 167 -14.20 -16.58 -8.78
C GLU A 167 -13.12 -17.65 -8.62
N THR A 168 -12.72 -18.30 -9.69
CA THR A 168 -11.65 -19.33 -9.70
C THR A 168 -10.33 -18.85 -10.31
N ALA A 169 -10.25 -17.61 -10.76
CA ALA A 169 -9.10 -17.09 -11.50
C ALA A 169 -7.85 -16.88 -10.63
N SER A 170 -8.02 -16.32 -9.42
CA SER A 170 -6.93 -16.19 -8.46
C SER A 170 -6.70 -17.54 -7.76
N ARG A 171 -5.60 -18.22 -8.12
CA ARG A 171 -5.30 -19.59 -7.68
C ARG A 171 -3.80 -19.81 -7.44
N ALA A 172 -3.21 -18.98 -6.58
CA ALA A 172 -1.81 -19.10 -6.19
C ALA A 172 -1.48 -20.55 -5.77
N TYR A 173 -0.31 -21.05 -6.19
CA TYR A 173 0.21 -22.42 -5.98
C TYR A 173 -0.53 -23.55 -6.71
N ASP A 174 -1.67 -23.30 -7.34
CA ASP A 174 -2.33 -24.30 -8.17
C ASP A 174 -1.52 -24.58 -9.45
N LYS A 175 -1.45 -25.84 -9.87
CA LYS A 175 -0.70 -26.24 -11.08
C LYS A 175 -1.30 -25.66 -12.38
N THR A 176 -2.56 -25.24 -12.34
CA THR A 176 -3.27 -24.67 -13.50
C THR A 176 -3.30 -23.13 -13.48
N ARG A 177 -2.59 -22.47 -12.54
CA ARG A 177 -2.49 -21.03 -12.47
C ARG A 177 -1.91 -20.44 -13.76
N ASP A 178 -2.41 -19.30 -14.19
CA ASP A 178 -2.05 -18.70 -15.49
C ASP A 178 -1.76 -17.20 -15.43
N GLY A 179 -1.76 -16.61 -14.25
CA GLY A 179 -1.52 -15.19 -14.03
C GLY A 179 -2.25 -14.65 -12.81
N PHE A 180 -2.00 -13.42 -12.45
CA PHE A 180 -2.69 -12.80 -11.32
C PHE A 180 -3.98 -12.08 -11.75
N VAL A 181 -4.84 -11.81 -10.79
CA VAL A 181 -6.07 -11.02 -10.95
C VAL A 181 -5.80 -9.62 -10.42
N ILE A 182 -5.83 -8.61 -11.29
CA ILE A 182 -5.61 -7.22 -10.87
C ILE A 182 -6.75 -6.75 -9.96
N ALA A 183 -6.42 -6.01 -8.91
CA ALA A 183 -7.38 -5.53 -7.93
C ALA A 183 -7.00 -4.15 -7.38
N GLY A 184 -7.96 -3.46 -6.81
CA GLY A 184 -7.77 -2.24 -6.03
C GLY A 184 -8.01 -2.47 -4.54
N GLY A 185 -7.52 -1.55 -3.71
CA GLY A 185 -7.74 -1.59 -2.27
C GLY A 185 -6.72 -0.77 -1.49
N GLY A 186 -6.84 -0.78 -0.17
CA GLY A 186 -5.90 -0.15 0.75
C GLY A 186 -5.82 -0.89 2.07
N GLY A 187 -4.66 -0.82 2.72
CA GLY A 187 -4.42 -1.39 4.04
C GLY A 187 -3.51 -0.51 4.88
N VAL A 188 -3.83 -0.36 6.15
CA VAL A 188 -3.06 0.45 7.10
C VAL A 188 -2.85 -0.31 8.39
N LEU A 189 -1.60 -0.36 8.84
CA LEU A 189 -1.22 -0.83 10.17
C LEU A 189 -0.90 0.38 11.06
N VAL A 190 -1.27 0.28 12.33
CA VAL A 190 -0.76 1.16 13.38
C VAL A 190 0.44 0.45 14.00
N LEU A 191 1.63 0.96 13.74
CA LEU A 191 2.84 0.55 14.43
C LEU A 191 3.07 1.48 15.60
N GLU A 192 3.34 0.92 16.77
CA GLU A 192 3.47 1.67 18.01
C GLU A 192 4.61 1.10 18.84
N GLU A 193 5.35 1.97 19.52
CA GLU A 193 6.38 1.56 20.46
C GLU A 193 5.76 0.70 21.56
N TYR A 194 6.42 -0.39 21.90
CA TYR A 194 5.83 -1.45 22.73
C TYR A 194 5.41 -0.99 24.12
N GLU A 195 6.30 -0.27 24.84
CA GLU A 195 5.97 0.22 26.18
C GLU A 195 4.95 1.36 26.15
N HIS A 196 4.93 2.16 25.08
CA HIS A 196 3.90 3.17 24.85
C HIS A 196 2.53 2.49 24.69
N ALA A 197 2.43 1.45 23.86
CA ALA A 197 1.20 0.68 23.65
C ALA A 197 0.69 0.04 24.95
N LYS A 198 1.60 -0.57 25.74
CA LYS A 198 1.27 -1.16 27.04
C LYS A 198 0.77 -0.12 28.04
N ALA A 199 1.43 1.03 28.11
CA ALA A 199 1.09 2.09 29.08
C ALA A 199 -0.34 2.62 28.91
N ARG A 200 -0.84 2.67 27.67
CA ARG A 200 -2.24 3.05 27.38
C ARG A 200 -3.22 1.86 27.36
N GLY A 201 -2.75 0.64 27.62
CA GLY A 201 -3.60 -0.57 27.60
C GLY A 201 -4.08 -0.98 26.21
N ALA A 202 -3.29 -0.70 25.19
CA ALA A 202 -3.62 -1.05 23.81
C ALA A 202 -3.80 -2.55 23.60
N LYS A 203 -4.71 -2.93 22.70
CA LYS A 203 -4.79 -4.30 22.20
C LYS A 203 -3.65 -4.52 21.21
N ILE A 204 -2.66 -5.29 21.61
CA ILE A 204 -1.51 -5.65 20.77
C ILE A 204 -1.85 -6.93 20.00
N TYR A 205 -1.83 -6.90 18.69
CA TYR A 205 -2.09 -8.06 17.84
C TYR A 205 -0.83 -8.92 17.64
N ALA A 206 0.32 -8.28 17.47
CA ALA A 206 1.60 -8.94 17.24
C ALA A 206 2.75 -7.97 17.51
N GLU A 207 3.95 -8.51 17.68
CA GLU A 207 5.20 -7.77 17.69
C GLU A 207 5.87 -7.88 16.31
N LEU A 208 6.24 -6.75 15.71
CA LEU A 208 7.07 -6.71 14.51
C LEU A 208 8.55 -6.78 14.92
N THR A 209 9.15 -7.95 14.77
CA THR A 209 10.46 -8.24 15.33
C THR A 209 11.60 -8.17 14.32
N GLY A 210 11.32 -8.13 13.03
CA GLY A 210 12.37 -8.10 12.02
C GLY A 210 11.91 -7.52 10.69
N TYR A 211 12.85 -6.93 9.98
CA TYR A 211 12.67 -6.39 8.65
C TYR A 211 13.91 -6.68 7.80
N GLY A 212 13.70 -7.00 6.52
CA GLY A 212 14.75 -7.17 5.55
C GLY A 212 14.35 -6.59 4.20
N ALA A 213 15.27 -5.89 3.57
CA ALA A 213 15.12 -5.35 2.23
C ALA A 213 16.44 -5.48 1.48
N THR A 214 16.38 -6.12 0.33
CA THR A 214 17.56 -6.37 -0.52
C THR A 214 17.22 -6.11 -1.98
N SER A 215 18.21 -5.74 -2.76
CA SER A 215 18.12 -5.77 -4.22
C SER A 215 18.55 -7.13 -4.72
N ASP A 216 17.79 -7.72 -5.66
CA ASP A 216 18.19 -8.96 -6.31
C ASP A 216 19.43 -8.75 -7.21
N GLY A 217 19.46 -7.63 -7.94
CA GLY A 217 20.59 -7.25 -8.79
C GLY A 217 20.83 -8.18 -9.98
N TYR A 218 19.84 -9.00 -10.34
CA TYR A 218 19.95 -10.04 -11.36
C TYR A 218 19.30 -9.63 -12.67
N ASP A 219 17.99 -9.41 -12.68
CA ASP A 219 17.20 -9.07 -13.85
C ASP A 219 16.12 -8.06 -13.49
N MET A 220 15.61 -7.30 -14.49
CA MET A 220 14.59 -6.28 -14.23
C MET A 220 13.23 -6.87 -13.83
N VAL A 221 12.90 -8.07 -14.33
CA VAL A 221 11.58 -8.69 -14.19
C VAL A 221 11.65 -10.08 -13.55
N ALA A 222 12.61 -10.91 -13.97
CA ALA A 222 12.73 -12.29 -13.54
C ALA A 222 13.55 -12.39 -12.23
N PRO A 223 12.97 -12.87 -11.12
CA PRO A 223 13.71 -13.02 -9.88
C PRO A 223 14.72 -14.18 -9.95
N SER A 224 15.92 -14.01 -9.37
CA SER A 224 16.90 -15.08 -9.21
C SER A 224 16.52 -16.09 -8.11
N GLY A 225 15.69 -15.67 -7.15
CA GLY A 225 15.40 -16.37 -5.91
C GLY A 225 16.40 -16.07 -4.79
N GLU A 226 17.64 -15.70 -5.10
CA GLU A 226 18.67 -15.40 -4.10
C GLU A 226 18.35 -14.11 -3.31
N GLY A 227 17.86 -13.06 -3.97
CA GLY A 227 17.48 -11.82 -3.33
C GLY A 227 16.40 -12.01 -2.28
N ALA A 228 15.39 -12.86 -2.56
CA ALA A 228 14.36 -13.21 -1.60
C ALA A 228 14.94 -13.97 -0.39
N VAL A 229 15.87 -14.89 -0.61
CA VAL A 229 16.55 -15.62 0.48
C VAL A 229 17.32 -14.66 1.39
N ARG A 230 18.10 -13.73 0.83
CA ARG A 230 18.83 -12.71 1.61
C ARG A 230 17.86 -11.84 2.42
N CYS A 231 16.77 -11.39 1.81
CA CYS A 231 15.74 -10.58 2.47
C CYS A 231 15.13 -11.33 3.67
N MET A 232 14.73 -12.60 3.49
CA MET A 232 14.20 -13.42 4.56
C MET A 232 15.23 -13.66 5.67
N GLN A 233 16.49 -13.94 5.34
CA GLN A 233 17.58 -14.11 6.32
C GLN A 233 17.80 -12.85 7.15
N MET A 234 17.76 -11.66 6.54
CA MET A 234 17.83 -10.38 7.26
C MET A 234 16.67 -10.21 8.23
N ALA A 235 15.44 -10.45 7.78
CA ALA A 235 14.26 -10.32 8.63
C ALA A 235 14.27 -11.32 9.79
N MET A 236 14.79 -12.52 9.57
CA MET A 236 14.91 -13.57 10.59
C MET A 236 16.06 -13.37 11.56
N ALA A 237 17.06 -12.54 11.25
CA ALA A 237 18.25 -12.37 12.06
C ALA A 237 17.96 -11.81 13.48
N THR A 238 16.85 -11.13 13.64
CA THR A 238 16.42 -10.53 14.92
C THR A 238 15.44 -11.39 15.72
N THR A 239 14.99 -12.54 15.19
CA THR A 239 14.13 -13.48 15.92
C THR A 239 14.84 -14.79 16.22
N LYS A 240 14.54 -15.36 17.40
CA LYS A 240 14.99 -16.70 17.80
C LYS A 240 13.90 -17.75 17.65
N ASN A 241 12.70 -17.34 17.32
CA ASN A 241 11.55 -18.20 17.20
C ASN A 241 11.57 -18.98 15.88
N LYS A 242 11.01 -20.19 15.91
CA LYS A 242 10.75 -20.95 14.70
C LYS A 242 9.71 -20.21 13.86
N ILE A 243 9.89 -20.22 12.53
CA ILE A 243 8.90 -19.69 11.60
C ILE A 243 7.86 -20.78 11.33
N ASP A 244 6.61 -20.47 11.60
CA ASP A 244 5.48 -21.39 11.41
C ASP A 244 4.70 -21.12 10.11
N TYR A 245 4.75 -19.87 9.60
CA TYR A 245 4.06 -19.47 8.38
C TYR A 245 4.87 -18.47 7.59
N ILE A 246 4.89 -18.63 6.26
CA ILE A 246 5.53 -17.71 5.31
C ILE A 246 4.52 -17.34 4.24
N ASN A 247 4.24 -16.04 4.08
CA ASN A 247 3.55 -15.50 2.93
C ASN A 247 4.60 -15.14 1.86
N THR A 248 4.65 -15.87 0.77
CA THR A 248 5.72 -15.78 -0.23
C THR A 248 5.41 -14.82 -1.38
N HIS A 249 4.41 -13.96 -1.25
CA HIS A 249 3.81 -13.16 -2.31
C HIS A 249 2.90 -13.97 -3.25
N GLY A 250 3.37 -15.06 -3.86
CA GLY A 250 2.56 -16.07 -4.57
C GLY A 250 1.45 -15.50 -5.46
N THR A 251 1.80 -14.81 -6.56
CA THR A 251 0.87 -13.99 -7.34
C THR A 251 0.00 -14.76 -8.33
N SER A 252 0.04 -16.10 -8.32
CA SER A 252 -0.69 -16.94 -9.29
C SER A 252 -0.12 -16.90 -10.71
N THR A 253 1.05 -16.31 -10.92
CA THR A 253 1.77 -16.41 -12.19
C THR A 253 2.41 -17.78 -12.34
N PRO A 254 2.70 -18.27 -13.58
CA PRO A 254 3.38 -19.55 -13.78
C PRO A 254 4.73 -19.65 -13.08
N VAL A 255 5.45 -18.53 -12.93
CA VAL A 255 6.78 -18.46 -12.31
C VAL A 255 6.72 -18.43 -10.78
N GLY A 256 5.73 -17.77 -10.17
CA GLY A 256 5.69 -17.59 -8.72
C GLY A 256 4.32 -17.57 -8.09
#